data_a65e5a00060f7d17e87a3bca780fe903
#
_entry.id   a65e5a00060f7d17e87a3bca780fe903
#
_cell.length_a   1.000
_cell.length_b   1.000
_cell.length_c   1.000
_cell.angle_alpha   90.00
_cell.angle_beta   90.00
_cell.angle_gamma   90.00
#
_symmetry.space_group_name_H-M   'P 1'
#
loop_
_entity.id
_entity.type
_entity.pdbx_description
1 polymer ?
#
loop_
_entity_poly.entity_id
_entity_poly.type
_entity_poly.pdbx_seq_one_letter_code
_entity_poly.pdbx_strand_id
1 'polypeptide(L)'
;QAMLVDGVREAALEYECGKKMTLYIAAANGLIAAEDILEQVKNKLKPSLPISTELSVKSVGKNNMVLDIEVIGKQGFSSETIEEDVMTALMTAYAPENSNIGSSVRISDIYALVDNCKSVDYLHLNKFYVTPWPTLISGYGAISFSAFSIEKVTIKVTYLMVFTDSSTYKLYSVTGGFIKEGISTSSTRIVDSNNENIFTLAVTGEIRAGNKYQFTLANTDVDYND
;
A
#
# COMPACT_ATOMS: atom_id res chain seq x y z
N GLN A 1 22.73 3.33 12.12
CA GLN A 1 22.45 4.16 13.32
C GLN A 1 20.94 4.30 13.59
N ALA A 2 20.09 4.47 12.55
CA ALA A 2 18.64 4.54 12.73
C ALA A 2 18.05 3.32 13.45
N MET A 3 18.53 2.12 13.14
CA MET A 3 18.11 0.86 13.77
C MET A 3 18.59 0.70 15.24
N LEU A 4 19.39 1.66 15.77
CA LEU A 4 19.77 1.71 17.18
C LEU A 4 18.80 2.58 18.02
N VAL A 5 17.68 3.02 17.42
CA VAL A 5 16.60 3.69 18.14
C VAL A 5 15.56 2.63 18.51
N ASP A 6 15.16 2.61 19.78
CA ASP A 6 14.17 1.69 20.28
C ASP A 6 12.84 1.88 19.52
N GLY A 7 12.21 0.79 19.11
CA GLY A 7 10.99 0.81 18.33
C GLY A 7 11.19 0.83 16.81
N VAL A 8 12.42 0.90 16.30
CA VAL A 8 12.74 0.78 14.87
C VAL A 8 13.16 -0.66 14.55
N ARG A 9 12.44 -1.30 13.62
CA ARG A 9 12.78 -2.62 13.09
C ARG A 9 13.67 -2.52 11.85
N GLU A 10 13.28 -1.64 10.93
CA GLU A 10 13.93 -1.51 9.64
C GLU A 10 13.96 -0.07 9.17
N ALA A 11 14.97 0.28 8.40
CA ALA A 11 15.15 1.60 7.83
C ALA A 11 15.68 1.48 6.39
N ALA A 12 15.02 2.13 5.46
CA ALA A 12 15.42 2.19 4.06
C ALA A 12 15.69 3.63 3.63
N LEU A 13 16.78 3.85 2.92
CA LEU A 13 17.20 5.17 2.46
C LEU A 13 16.95 5.31 0.95
N GLU A 14 16.25 6.36 0.58
CA GLU A 14 16.03 6.77 -0.80
C GLU A 14 16.77 8.07 -1.09
N TYR A 15 17.51 8.10 -2.19
CA TYR A 15 18.22 9.29 -2.66
C TYR A 15 17.42 9.98 -3.75
N GLU A 16 17.09 11.25 -3.52
CA GLU A 16 16.57 12.13 -4.55
C GLU A 16 17.70 12.96 -5.17
N CYS A 17 17.59 13.30 -6.44
CA CYS A 17 18.53 14.21 -7.08
C CYS A 17 18.63 15.55 -6.33
N GLY A 18 19.83 16.00 -5.98
CA GLY A 18 20.04 17.33 -5.40
C GLY A 18 20.28 17.40 -3.91
N LYS A 19 20.87 16.39 -3.29
CA LYS A 19 21.25 16.35 -1.87
C LYS A 19 20.09 16.12 -0.87
N LYS A 20 18.92 15.74 -1.37
CA LYS A 20 17.81 15.32 -0.53
C LYS A 20 17.85 13.82 -0.31
N MET A 21 17.72 13.42 0.94
CA MET A 21 17.62 12.02 1.34
C MET A 21 16.30 11.82 2.10
N THR A 22 15.56 10.80 1.73
CA THR A 22 14.39 10.38 2.49
C THR A 22 14.66 9.03 3.13
N LEU A 23 14.57 8.98 4.46
CA LEU A 23 14.72 7.76 5.25
C LEU A 23 13.34 7.27 5.65
N TYR A 24 12.97 6.08 5.21
CA TYR A 24 11.74 5.41 5.59
C TYR A 24 11.99 4.49 6.79
N ILE A 25 11.13 4.57 7.80
CA ILE A 25 11.23 3.84 9.06
C ILE A 25 10.02 2.93 9.23
N ALA A 26 10.27 1.63 9.46
CA ALA A 26 9.28 0.68 9.95
C ALA A 26 9.43 0.49 11.45
N ALA A 27 8.31 0.55 12.19
CA ALA A 27 8.27 0.29 13.62
C ALA A 27 8.60 -1.17 13.95
N ALA A 28 8.80 -1.49 15.21
CA ALA A 28 9.20 -2.82 15.70
C ALA A 28 8.21 -3.93 15.29
N ASN A 29 6.93 -3.60 15.14
CA ASN A 29 5.87 -4.51 14.66
C ASN A 29 5.71 -4.52 13.12
N GLY A 30 6.63 -3.88 12.37
CA GLY A 30 6.55 -3.73 10.91
C GLY A 30 5.52 -2.72 10.43
N LEU A 31 4.86 -2.01 11.34
CA LEU A 31 3.82 -1.04 11.05
C LEU A 31 4.37 0.40 10.97
N ILE A 32 3.44 1.35 10.91
CA ILE A 32 3.72 2.78 10.86
C ILE A 32 4.43 3.23 12.14
N ALA A 33 5.55 3.90 12.00
CA ALA A 33 6.29 4.47 13.12
C ALA A 33 5.59 5.74 13.64
N ALA A 34 5.51 5.88 14.96
CA ALA A 34 4.97 7.07 15.60
C ALA A 34 5.90 8.28 15.43
N GLU A 35 5.37 9.48 15.53
CA GLU A 35 6.09 10.75 15.30
C GLU A 35 7.30 10.91 16.21
N ASP A 36 7.17 10.50 17.47
CA ASP A 36 8.26 10.54 18.48
C ASP A 36 9.46 9.66 18.09
N ILE A 37 9.21 8.49 17.49
CA ILE A 37 10.27 7.62 16.96
C ILE A 37 10.96 8.28 15.76
N LEU A 38 10.19 8.90 14.86
CA LEU A 38 10.75 9.62 13.70
C LEU A 38 11.63 10.79 14.13
N GLU A 39 11.20 11.56 15.15
CA GLU A 39 12.00 12.64 15.72
C GLU A 39 13.29 12.13 16.40
N GLN A 40 13.21 11.05 17.18
CA GLN A 40 14.39 10.43 17.80
C GLN A 40 15.40 9.97 16.74
N VAL A 41 14.95 9.32 15.67
CA VAL A 41 15.80 8.91 14.55
C VAL A 41 16.44 10.13 13.87
N LYS A 42 15.67 11.17 13.60
CA LYS A 42 16.14 12.41 12.98
C LYS A 42 17.22 13.08 13.83
N ASN A 43 16.99 13.21 15.13
CA ASN A 43 17.92 13.82 16.08
C ASN A 43 19.20 13.00 16.22
N LYS A 44 19.12 11.68 16.22
CA LYS A 44 20.26 10.76 16.30
C LYS A 44 21.15 10.81 15.05
N LEU A 45 20.55 10.99 13.88
CA LEU A 45 21.28 11.04 12.61
C LEU A 45 21.86 12.41 12.29
N LYS A 46 21.24 13.49 12.76
CA LYS A 46 21.63 14.88 12.47
C LYS A 46 23.13 15.18 12.66
N PRO A 47 23.83 14.71 13.71
CA PRO A 47 25.26 14.95 13.88
C PRO A 47 26.15 14.24 12.86
N SER A 48 25.64 13.19 12.21
CA SER A 48 26.39 12.35 11.25
C SER A 48 26.16 12.76 9.79
N LEU A 49 25.30 13.76 9.54
CA LEU A 49 24.98 14.20 8.19
C LEU A 49 25.99 15.23 7.68
N PRO A 50 26.38 15.19 6.40
CA PRO A 50 27.16 16.25 5.78
C PRO A 50 26.44 17.60 5.82
N ILE A 51 27.18 18.69 5.96
CA ILE A 51 26.69 20.08 6.17
C ILE A 51 25.73 20.55 5.07
N SER A 52 25.51 19.97 4.01
CA SER A 52 24.60 20.41 2.93
C SER A 52 23.54 19.39 2.57
N THR A 53 23.31 18.40 3.44
CA THR A 53 22.36 17.32 3.19
C THR A 53 21.06 17.57 3.95
N GLU A 54 19.96 17.56 3.24
CA GLU A 54 18.62 17.62 3.81
C GLU A 54 18.09 16.20 4.01
N LEU A 55 17.87 15.80 5.28
CA LEU A 55 17.27 14.51 5.62
C LEU A 55 15.82 14.68 6.01
N SER A 56 14.94 14.01 5.26
CA SER A 56 13.55 13.78 5.63
C SER A 56 13.41 12.38 6.22
N VAL A 57 12.80 12.26 7.40
CA VAL A 57 12.50 10.96 8.02
C VAL A 57 11.00 10.77 7.95
N LYS A 58 10.57 9.66 7.35
CA LYS A 58 9.16 9.33 7.14
C LYS A 58 8.87 7.93 7.64
N SER A 59 7.64 7.70 8.09
CA SER A 59 7.17 6.34 8.33
C SER A 59 6.90 5.63 7.03
N VAL A 60 7.05 4.30 7.03
CA VAL A 60 6.58 3.46 5.92
C VAL A 60 5.06 3.54 5.77
N GLY A 61 4.57 3.37 4.54
CA GLY A 61 3.16 3.17 4.25
C GLY A 61 2.80 1.68 4.34
N LYS A 62 1.54 1.39 4.68
CA LYS A 62 0.99 0.04 4.66
C LYS A 62 0.16 -0.15 3.39
N ASN A 63 0.54 -1.11 2.56
CA ASN A 63 -0.25 -1.54 1.42
C ASN A 63 -0.99 -2.84 1.78
N ASN A 64 -2.29 -2.88 1.55
CA ASN A 64 -3.07 -4.10 1.71
C ASN A 64 -3.08 -4.87 0.39
N MET A 65 -2.73 -6.15 0.46
CA MET A 65 -2.83 -7.08 -0.66
C MET A 65 -4.26 -7.63 -0.72
N VAL A 66 -4.88 -7.60 -1.88
CA VAL A 66 -6.20 -8.16 -2.14
C VAL A 66 -6.02 -9.34 -3.09
N LEU A 67 -6.48 -10.51 -2.64
CA LEU A 67 -6.43 -11.77 -3.37
C LEU A 67 -7.85 -12.31 -3.53
N ASP A 68 -8.17 -12.77 -4.74
CA ASP A 68 -9.33 -13.59 -5.03
C ASP A 68 -8.81 -14.88 -5.65
N ILE A 69 -8.88 -15.96 -4.89
CA ILE A 69 -8.32 -17.26 -5.26
C ILE A 69 -9.39 -18.34 -5.13
N GLU A 70 -9.44 -19.22 -6.12
CA GLU A 70 -10.21 -20.45 -6.08
C GLU A 70 -9.25 -21.62 -5.81
N VAL A 71 -9.55 -22.39 -4.75
CA VAL A 71 -8.68 -23.48 -4.32
C VAL A 71 -9.43 -24.80 -4.39
N ILE A 72 -8.83 -25.78 -5.06
CA ILE A 72 -9.29 -27.16 -5.09
C ILE A 72 -8.47 -27.95 -4.09
N GLY A 73 -9.13 -28.56 -3.14
CA GLY A 73 -8.49 -29.37 -2.09
C GLY A 73 -8.27 -30.81 -2.48
N LYS A 74 -7.26 -31.42 -1.86
CA LYS A 74 -7.03 -32.87 -1.94
C LYS A 74 -8.14 -33.66 -1.27
N GLN A 75 -8.37 -34.84 -1.77
CA GLN A 75 -9.36 -35.77 -1.21
C GLN A 75 -9.05 -36.08 0.25
N GLY A 76 -10.04 -35.96 1.11
CA GLY A 76 -9.94 -36.22 2.56
C GLY A 76 -9.82 -34.99 3.45
N PHE A 77 -9.73 -33.79 2.88
CA PHE A 77 -9.78 -32.54 3.64
C PHE A 77 -11.14 -31.88 3.50
N SER A 78 -11.61 -31.22 4.56
CA SER A 78 -12.83 -30.42 4.52
C SER A 78 -12.53 -29.02 3.95
N SER A 79 -13.57 -28.33 3.45
CA SER A 79 -13.43 -26.96 2.92
C SER A 79 -12.88 -26.00 3.98
N GLU A 80 -13.32 -26.15 5.22
CA GLU A 80 -12.87 -25.31 6.33
C GLU A 80 -11.38 -25.51 6.63
N THR A 81 -10.89 -26.77 6.58
CA THR A 81 -9.47 -27.07 6.78
C THR A 81 -8.60 -26.48 5.68
N ILE A 82 -9.08 -26.55 4.42
CA ILE A 82 -8.36 -25.99 3.26
C ILE A 82 -8.25 -24.46 3.37
N GLU A 83 -9.38 -23.82 3.71
CA GLU A 83 -9.43 -22.36 3.92
C GLU A 83 -8.49 -21.92 5.05
N GLU A 84 -8.51 -22.61 6.19
CA GLU A 84 -7.67 -22.31 7.34
C GLU A 84 -6.18 -22.50 7.04
N ASP A 85 -5.80 -23.58 6.36
CA ASP A 85 -4.42 -23.84 5.93
C ASP A 85 -3.90 -22.74 5.01
N VAL A 86 -4.67 -22.37 3.99
CA VAL A 86 -4.30 -21.33 3.01
C VAL A 86 -4.23 -19.96 3.66
N MET A 87 -5.24 -19.59 4.46
CA MET A 87 -5.25 -18.32 5.18
C MET A 87 -4.06 -18.19 6.13
N THR A 88 -3.78 -19.26 6.89
CA THR A 88 -2.63 -19.28 7.82
C THR A 88 -1.31 -19.12 7.08
N ALA A 89 -1.13 -19.81 5.97
CA ALA A 89 0.08 -19.72 5.15
C ALA A 89 0.28 -18.29 4.60
N LEU A 90 -0.76 -17.69 4.00
CA LEU A 90 -0.73 -16.34 3.46
C LEU A 90 -0.50 -15.28 4.54
N MET A 91 -1.24 -15.36 5.65
CA MET A 91 -1.12 -14.42 6.77
C MET A 91 0.28 -14.48 7.40
N THR A 92 0.86 -15.67 7.53
CA THR A 92 2.20 -15.84 8.09
C THR A 92 3.27 -15.31 7.16
N ALA A 93 3.19 -15.63 5.86
CA ALA A 93 4.20 -15.21 4.88
C ALA A 93 4.23 -13.70 4.66
N TYR A 94 3.06 -13.05 4.63
CA TYR A 94 2.90 -11.63 4.34
C TYR A 94 2.57 -10.77 5.57
N ALA A 95 2.77 -11.31 6.77
CA ALA A 95 2.67 -10.52 7.99
C ALA A 95 3.62 -9.32 7.96
N PRO A 96 3.24 -8.16 8.51
CA PRO A 96 4.09 -6.96 8.52
C PRO A 96 5.46 -7.22 9.13
N GLU A 97 5.56 -8.08 10.14
CA GLU A 97 6.81 -8.49 10.78
C GLU A 97 7.73 -9.33 9.90
N ASN A 98 7.21 -10.00 8.89
CA ASN A 98 7.94 -10.86 7.95
C ASN A 98 8.24 -10.16 6.62
N SER A 99 7.67 -8.96 6.41
CA SER A 99 7.85 -8.18 5.18
C SER A 99 8.95 -7.14 5.35
N ASN A 100 9.76 -6.91 4.32
CA ASN A 100 10.79 -5.87 4.29
C ASN A 100 10.28 -4.63 3.54
N ILE A 101 10.84 -3.45 3.87
CA ILE A 101 10.53 -2.21 3.18
C ILE A 101 10.87 -2.35 1.69
N GLY A 102 9.88 -2.07 0.82
CA GLY A 102 10.07 -2.12 -0.63
C GLY A 102 10.10 -3.54 -1.22
N SER A 103 9.78 -4.58 -0.42
CA SER A 103 9.63 -5.93 -0.95
C SER A 103 8.47 -6.00 -1.95
N SER A 104 8.67 -6.71 -3.04
CA SER A 104 7.64 -6.98 -4.04
C SER A 104 7.03 -8.36 -3.80
N VAL A 105 5.73 -8.47 -3.94
CA VAL A 105 5.01 -9.74 -3.96
C VAL A 105 4.80 -10.15 -5.41
N ARG A 106 5.24 -11.35 -5.77
CA ARG A 106 5.05 -11.91 -7.10
C ARG A 106 3.92 -12.94 -7.06
N ILE A 107 3.22 -13.07 -8.17
CA ILE A 107 2.16 -14.07 -8.33
C ILE A 107 2.74 -15.48 -8.15
N SER A 108 3.93 -15.75 -8.69
CA SER A 108 4.64 -17.01 -8.51
C SER A 108 4.88 -17.38 -7.05
N ASP A 109 5.12 -16.37 -6.20
CA ASP A 109 5.36 -16.60 -4.77
C ASP A 109 4.06 -17.03 -4.07
N ILE A 110 2.93 -16.46 -4.50
CA ILE A 110 1.59 -16.84 -3.99
C ILE A 110 1.26 -18.28 -4.42
N TYR A 111 1.46 -18.61 -5.70
CA TYR A 111 1.27 -19.98 -6.19
C TYR A 111 2.14 -20.98 -5.42
N ALA A 112 3.44 -20.73 -5.30
CA ALA A 112 4.36 -21.60 -4.58
C ALA A 112 3.98 -21.77 -3.10
N LEU A 113 3.50 -20.70 -2.47
CA LEU A 113 3.10 -20.74 -1.07
C LEU A 113 1.85 -21.59 -0.85
N VAL A 114 0.82 -21.40 -1.69
CA VAL A 114 -0.46 -22.12 -1.57
C VAL A 114 -0.32 -23.58 -2.02
N ASP A 115 0.44 -23.87 -3.08
CA ASP A 115 0.72 -25.24 -3.54
C ASP A 115 1.49 -26.07 -2.49
N ASN A 116 2.26 -25.43 -1.62
CA ASN A 116 2.93 -26.09 -0.51
C ASN A 116 1.99 -26.44 0.67
N CYS A 117 0.75 -25.96 0.69
CA CYS A 117 -0.23 -26.36 1.68
C CYS A 117 -0.62 -27.84 1.45
N LYS A 118 -0.61 -28.64 2.53
CA LYS A 118 -0.84 -30.08 2.43
C LYS A 118 -2.24 -30.42 1.94
N SER A 119 -3.19 -29.59 2.24
CA SER A 119 -4.61 -29.75 1.91
C SER A 119 -4.98 -29.33 0.48
N VAL A 120 -4.09 -28.61 -0.22
CA VAL A 120 -4.33 -28.03 -1.53
C VAL A 120 -3.85 -28.96 -2.64
N ASP A 121 -4.67 -29.16 -3.66
CA ASP A 121 -4.33 -29.89 -4.89
C ASP A 121 -4.00 -28.90 -6.03
N TYR A 122 -4.85 -27.89 -6.21
CA TYR A 122 -4.73 -26.90 -7.27
C TYR A 122 -5.30 -25.55 -6.81
N LEU A 123 -4.70 -24.47 -7.33
CA LEU A 123 -5.23 -23.13 -7.11
C LEU A 123 -5.38 -22.37 -8.44
N HIS A 124 -6.38 -21.53 -8.53
CA HIS A 124 -6.57 -20.54 -9.58
C HIS A 124 -6.66 -19.15 -8.98
N LEU A 125 -5.83 -18.23 -9.46
CA LEU A 125 -5.82 -16.84 -9.01
C LEU A 125 -6.70 -16.02 -9.94
N ASN A 126 -7.90 -15.62 -9.46
CA ASN A 126 -8.85 -14.81 -10.20
C ASN A 126 -8.46 -13.33 -10.19
N LYS A 127 -7.93 -12.83 -9.04
CA LYS A 127 -7.65 -11.41 -8.85
C LYS A 127 -6.49 -11.21 -7.88
N PHE A 128 -5.57 -10.34 -8.27
CA PHE A 128 -4.47 -9.90 -7.42
C PHE A 128 -4.19 -8.42 -7.65
N TYR A 129 -4.23 -7.65 -6.59
CA TYR A 129 -3.75 -6.27 -6.61
C TYR A 129 -3.35 -5.81 -5.21
N VAL A 130 -2.57 -4.73 -5.16
CA VAL A 130 -2.17 -4.08 -3.92
C VAL A 130 -2.90 -2.75 -3.80
N THR A 131 -3.60 -2.56 -2.69
CA THR A 131 -4.27 -1.28 -2.40
C THR A 131 -3.21 -0.19 -2.25
N PRO A 132 -3.24 0.87 -3.05
CA PRO A 132 -2.27 1.93 -2.95
C PRO A 132 -2.41 2.68 -1.62
N TRP A 133 -1.29 3.20 -1.12
CA TRP A 133 -1.28 4.05 0.07
C TRP A 133 -1.29 5.53 -0.34
N PRO A 134 -2.23 6.34 0.17
CA PRO A 134 -2.25 7.76 -0.12
C PRO A 134 -1.11 8.47 0.64
N THR A 135 -0.17 9.05 -0.12
CA THR A 135 0.97 9.80 0.42
C THR A 135 0.63 11.27 0.52
N LEU A 136 0.86 11.88 1.67
CA LEU A 136 0.64 13.32 1.88
C LEU A 136 1.66 14.14 1.08
N ILE A 137 1.16 15.02 0.22
CA ILE A 137 1.98 15.96 -0.58
C ILE A 137 2.01 17.35 0.09
N SER A 138 0.88 17.78 0.64
CA SER A 138 0.76 19.09 1.29
C SER A 138 -0.39 19.09 2.29
N GLY A 139 -0.19 19.74 3.43
CA GLY A 139 -1.16 19.81 4.52
C GLY A 139 -0.72 19.02 5.74
N TYR A 140 -1.66 18.54 6.53
CA TYR A 140 -1.43 17.78 7.76
C TYR A 140 -2.39 16.60 7.86
N GLY A 141 -1.97 15.60 8.66
CA GLY A 141 -2.78 14.43 8.95
C GLY A 141 -2.53 13.28 7.98
N ALA A 142 -3.04 12.12 8.33
CA ALA A 142 -2.95 10.91 7.53
C ALA A 142 -4.35 10.44 7.13
N ILE A 143 -4.47 9.95 5.91
CA ILE A 143 -5.68 9.27 5.42
C ILE A 143 -5.36 7.85 5.01
N SER A 144 -6.37 7.00 5.00
CA SER A 144 -6.32 5.67 4.43
C SER A 144 -7.56 5.40 3.60
N PHE A 145 -7.50 4.41 2.73
CA PHE A 145 -8.69 3.93 2.03
C PHE A 145 -9.45 2.97 2.94
N SER A 146 -10.67 3.33 3.32
CA SER A 146 -11.57 2.47 4.10
C SER A 146 -12.24 1.41 3.22
N ALA A 147 -12.40 1.70 1.91
CA ALA A 147 -12.75 0.75 0.87
C ALA A 147 -11.97 1.08 -0.39
N PHE A 148 -11.46 0.06 -1.05
CA PHE A 148 -10.76 0.20 -2.33
C PHE A 148 -10.93 -1.08 -3.13
N SER A 149 -11.43 -0.97 -4.36
CA SER A 149 -11.51 -2.08 -5.29
C SER A 149 -11.11 -1.65 -6.70
N ILE A 150 -10.37 -2.50 -7.41
CA ILE A 150 -10.04 -2.32 -8.82
C ILE A 150 -10.94 -3.27 -9.61
N GLU A 151 -11.70 -2.73 -10.55
CA GLU A 151 -12.64 -3.50 -11.37
C GLU A 151 -12.10 -3.73 -12.79
N LYS A 152 -11.28 -2.80 -13.26
CA LYS A 152 -10.68 -2.88 -14.59
C LYS A 152 -9.18 -2.72 -14.48
N VAL A 153 -8.45 -3.52 -15.22
CA VAL A 153 -7.01 -3.41 -15.39
C VAL A 153 -6.66 -2.01 -15.89
N THR A 154 -5.74 -1.36 -15.20
CA THR A 154 -5.28 -0.02 -15.56
C THR A 154 -3.77 -0.02 -15.76
N ILE A 155 -3.32 0.78 -16.72
CA ILE A 155 -1.92 1.15 -16.83
C ILE A 155 -1.54 1.89 -15.53
N LYS A 156 -0.26 1.83 -15.12
CA LYS A 156 0.24 2.60 -13.97
C LYS A 156 -0.14 4.08 -14.10
N VAL A 157 -1.06 4.52 -13.24
CA VAL A 157 -1.56 5.90 -13.22
C VAL A 157 -1.40 6.48 -11.83
N THR A 158 -0.88 7.70 -11.76
CA THR A 158 -0.78 8.45 -10.50
C THR A 158 -1.93 9.45 -10.41
N TYR A 159 -2.60 9.41 -9.27
CA TYR A 159 -3.73 10.27 -8.94
C TYR A 159 -3.36 11.26 -7.84
N LEU A 160 -3.89 12.48 -7.97
CA LEU A 160 -3.82 13.54 -6.95
C LEU A 160 -5.21 13.77 -6.39
N MET A 161 -5.36 13.64 -5.09
CA MET A 161 -6.57 13.92 -4.34
C MET A 161 -6.39 15.23 -3.58
N VAL A 162 -7.27 16.20 -3.81
CA VAL A 162 -7.24 17.52 -3.17
C VAL A 162 -8.52 17.71 -2.38
N PHE A 163 -8.43 17.81 -1.07
CA PHE A 163 -9.58 18.06 -0.21
C PHE A 163 -10.02 19.51 -0.28
N THR A 164 -11.28 19.75 -0.60
CA THR A 164 -11.90 21.07 -0.66
C THR A 164 -12.47 21.50 0.70
N ASP A 165 -12.89 20.50 1.49
CA ASP A 165 -13.36 20.66 2.88
C ASP A 165 -13.04 19.40 3.71
N SER A 166 -13.67 19.24 4.88
CA SER A 166 -13.44 18.09 5.77
C SER A 166 -14.03 16.76 5.26
N SER A 167 -14.80 16.78 4.19
CA SER A 167 -15.50 15.58 3.67
C SER A 167 -15.43 15.43 2.16
N THR A 168 -15.18 16.50 1.42
CA THR A 168 -15.22 16.52 -0.05
C THR A 168 -13.81 16.63 -0.63
N TYR A 169 -13.54 15.86 -1.67
CA TYR A 169 -12.28 15.94 -2.40
C TYR A 169 -12.50 15.99 -3.91
N LYS A 170 -11.53 16.55 -4.62
CA LYS A 170 -11.40 16.48 -6.07
C LYS A 170 -10.26 15.56 -6.43
N LEU A 171 -10.53 14.64 -7.36
CA LEU A 171 -9.55 13.68 -7.86
C LEU A 171 -9.06 14.14 -9.23
N TYR A 172 -7.74 14.10 -9.42
CA TYR A 172 -7.05 14.43 -10.67
C TYR A 172 -6.15 13.27 -11.05
N SER A 173 -6.05 13.00 -12.35
CA SER A 173 -4.92 12.26 -12.90
C SER A 173 -3.77 13.22 -13.13
N VAL A 174 -2.55 12.84 -12.76
CA VAL A 174 -1.35 13.68 -12.98
C VAL A 174 -1.13 13.96 -14.47
N THR A 175 -1.54 13.05 -15.34
CA THR A 175 -1.40 13.18 -16.80
C THR A 175 -2.64 13.70 -17.51
N GLY A 176 -3.84 13.54 -16.94
CA GLY A 176 -5.13 13.79 -17.61
C GLY A 176 -5.99 14.89 -17.00
N GLY A 177 -5.56 15.53 -15.90
CA GLY A 177 -6.31 16.60 -15.26
C GLY A 177 -7.46 16.12 -14.35
N PHE A 178 -8.49 16.97 -14.18
CA PHE A 178 -9.64 16.68 -13.30
C PHE A 178 -10.43 15.45 -13.76
N ILE A 179 -10.75 14.58 -12.82
CA ILE A 179 -11.52 13.35 -13.07
C ILE A 179 -12.91 13.45 -12.44
N LYS A 180 -12.97 13.62 -11.11
CA LYS A 180 -14.23 13.56 -10.37
C LYS A 180 -14.13 14.23 -9.00
N GLU A 181 -15.27 14.68 -8.51
CA GLU A 181 -15.48 15.08 -7.12
C GLU A 181 -16.10 13.91 -6.35
N GLY A 182 -15.62 13.66 -5.13
CA GLY A 182 -16.08 12.59 -4.25
C GLY A 182 -16.25 13.04 -2.81
N ILE A 183 -17.01 12.26 -2.05
CA ILE A 183 -17.23 12.45 -0.61
C ILE A 183 -16.46 11.36 0.13
N SER A 184 -15.68 11.72 1.15
CA SER A 184 -14.78 10.80 1.86
C SER A 184 -15.51 9.61 2.50
N THR A 185 -16.69 9.85 3.09
CA THR A 185 -17.48 8.84 3.79
C THR A 185 -18.29 7.93 2.87
N SER A 186 -18.30 8.20 1.57
CA SER A 186 -19.06 7.43 0.57
C SER A 186 -18.13 6.80 -0.45
N SER A 187 -18.48 5.61 -0.91
CA SER A 187 -17.75 4.98 -2.02
C SER A 187 -17.93 5.79 -3.30
N THR A 188 -16.82 6.27 -3.83
CA THR A 188 -16.77 7.03 -5.09
C THR A 188 -16.29 6.11 -6.20
N ARG A 189 -17.13 5.94 -7.20
CA ARG A 189 -16.85 5.15 -8.40
C ARG A 189 -16.13 6.00 -9.43
N ILE A 190 -14.98 5.56 -9.90
CA ILE A 190 -14.21 6.20 -10.99
C ILE A 190 -14.40 5.38 -12.26
N VAL A 191 -14.81 6.04 -13.31
CA VAL A 191 -15.17 5.40 -14.60
C VAL A 191 -14.26 5.91 -15.72
N ASP A 192 -14.11 5.09 -16.75
CA ASP A 192 -13.46 5.47 -18.01
C ASP A 192 -14.39 6.25 -18.94
N SER A 193 -13.92 6.55 -20.15
CA SER A 193 -14.70 7.24 -21.19
C SER A 193 -15.93 6.46 -21.66
N ASN A 194 -15.97 5.14 -21.45
CA ASN A 194 -17.09 4.26 -21.79
C ASN A 194 -18.05 4.07 -20.61
N ASN A 195 -17.88 4.81 -19.50
CA ASN A 195 -18.64 4.68 -18.25
C ASN A 195 -18.47 3.31 -17.56
N GLU A 196 -17.39 2.59 -17.87
CA GLU A 196 -17.01 1.36 -17.17
C GLU A 196 -16.24 1.69 -15.90
N ASN A 197 -16.47 0.94 -14.81
CA ASN A 197 -15.81 1.17 -13.54
C ASN A 197 -14.33 0.78 -13.63
N ILE A 198 -13.45 1.72 -13.37
CA ILE A 198 -12.00 1.45 -13.25
C ILE A 198 -11.68 1.01 -11.83
N PHE A 199 -12.05 1.84 -10.86
CA PHE A 199 -11.89 1.55 -9.44
C PHE A 199 -12.91 2.31 -8.59
N THR A 200 -13.12 1.81 -7.39
CA THR A 200 -13.98 2.44 -6.39
C THR A 200 -13.14 2.70 -5.14
N LEU A 201 -13.31 3.86 -4.51
CA LEU A 201 -12.61 4.20 -3.28
C LEU A 201 -13.52 4.91 -2.27
N ALA A 202 -13.24 4.69 -1.00
CA ALA A 202 -13.73 5.51 0.10
C ALA A 202 -12.55 5.84 1.03
N VAL A 203 -12.58 7.00 1.65
CA VAL A 203 -11.45 7.56 2.40
C VAL A 203 -11.84 7.78 3.86
N THR A 204 -10.92 7.49 4.77
CA THR A 204 -11.06 7.78 6.20
C THR A 204 -9.77 8.37 6.74
N GLY A 205 -9.84 9.10 7.86
CA GLY A 205 -8.68 9.69 8.54
C GLY A 205 -8.86 11.17 8.87
N GLU A 206 -7.77 11.86 9.16
CA GLU A 206 -7.77 13.28 9.45
C GLU A 206 -7.85 14.12 8.18
N ILE A 207 -9.07 14.50 7.81
CA ILE A 207 -9.36 15.24 6.59
C ILE A 207 -9.49 16.72 6.88
N ARG A 208 -8.72 17.55 6.18
CA ARG A 208 -8.80 19.01 6.27
C ARG A 208 -8.80 19.64 4.89
N ALA A 209 -9.49 20.77 4.76
CA ALA A 209 -9.47 21.57 3.53
C ALA A 209 -8.03 21.94 3.14
N GLY A 210 -7.70 21.84 1.87
CA GLY A 210 -6.38 22.13 1.32
C GLY A 210 -5.37 20.99 1.41
N ASN A 211 -5.67 19.88 2.11
CA ASN A 211 -4.80 18.71 2.11
C ASN A 211 -4.73 18.09 0.72
N LYS A 212 -3.52 17.69 0.34
CA LYS A 212 -3.25 17.03 -0.96
C LYS A 212 -2.57 15.71 -0.71
N TYR A 213 -3.13 14.67 -1.27
CA TYR A 213 -2.58 13.32 -1.23
C TYR A 213 -2.38 12.76 -2.63
N GLN A 214 -1.36 11.96 -2.78
CA GLN A 214 -1.06 11.27 -4.04
C GLN A 214 -1.06 9.77 -3.81
N PHE A 215 -1.60 9.03 -4.76
CA PHE A 215 -1.48 7.57 -4.79
C PHE A 215 -1.31 7.08 -6.23
N THR A 216 -0.68 5.95 -6.39
CA THR A 216 -0.41 5.36 -7.71
C THR A 216 -1.07 3.99 -7.77
N LEU A 217 -1.90 3.77 -8.78
CA LEU A 217 -2.32 2.43 -9.15
C LEU A 217 -1.16 1.78 -9.91
N ALA A 218 -0.72 0.62 -9.43
CA ALA A 218 0.19 -0.23 -10.18
C ALA A 218 -0.59 -0.94 -11.30
N ASN A 219 0.14 -1.44 -12.29
CA ASN A 219 -0.44 -2.32 -13.28
C ASN A 219 -0.96 -3.59 -12.59
N THR A 220 -2.21 -3.95 -12.85
CA THR A 220 -2.88 -5.14 -12.31
C THR A 220 -3.00 -6.25 -13.35
N ASP A 221 -2.30 -6.11 -14.50
CA ASP A 221 -2.25 -7.17 -15.50
C ASP A 221 -1.60 -8.41 -14.91
N VAL A 222 -2.44 -9.38 -14.60
CA VAL A 222 -2.04 -10.76 -14.45
C VAL A 222 -2.12 -11.35 -15.85
N ASP A 223 -1.07 -11.18 -16.64
CA ASP A 223 -0.99 -11.80 -17.95
C ASP A 223 -0.70 -13.28 -17.75
N TYR A 224 -1.73 -14.12 -17.92
CA TYR A 224 -1.64 -15.59 -17.77
C TYR A 224 -1.02 -16.28 -18.99
N ASN A 225 -0.48 -15.53 -19.95
CA ASN A 225 0.02 -16.07 -21.23
C ASN A 225 1.54 -16.12 -21.33
N ASP A 226 2.28 -15.99 -20.23
CA ASP A 226 3.72 -16.27 -20.20
C ASP A 226 4.06 -17.49 -19.31
#